data_2a473524675746891120aff07796a2c4
#
_entry.id   2a473524675746891120aff07796a2c4
#
_cell.length_a   1.000
_cell.length_b   1.000
_cell.length_c   1.000
_cell.angle_alpha   90.00
_cell.angle_beta   90.00
_cell.angle_gamma   90.00
#
_symmetry.space_group_name_H-M   'P 1'
#
loop_
_entity.id
_entity.type
_entity.pdbx_description
1 polymer ?
#
loop_
_entity_poly.entity_id
_entity_poly.type
_entity_poly.pdbx_seq_one_letter_code
_entity_poly.pdbx_strand_id
1 'polypeptide(L)'
;MKKRIAIKNIAKYSILTWGIGIFGLISACSEQKPSFSSIDITGADYAKDFALTDHNGQPRRLQDFSGKVVVLFFGYTQCPDVCPTTMAELAEIKKMLGTDGSRLQAVFVTVDPARDTPEVLKAYMVNFDPSFIALVPTPEQLAALAKDYKAYYKKSEGKTAASYTMDHSAGSYVYDTQGKIRLFTRYGSGPKPLADDIRMLLKQAA
;
A
#
# COMPACT_ATOMS: atom_id res chain seq x y z
N MET A 1 80.74 65.09 -23.36
CA MET A 1 81.58 63.91 -23.64
C MET A 1 80.75 62.66 -23.34
N LYS A 2 80.51 61.87 -24.39
CA LYS A 2 80.38 60.40 -24.54
C LYS A 2 80.06 59.61 -23.27
N LYS A 3 79.00 58.74 -23.23
CA LYS A 3 79.06 57.42 -23.85
C LYS A 3 77.68 56.76 -23.87
N ARG A 4 77.39 56.08 -24.93
CA ARG A 4 76.29 55.15 -25.24
C ARG A 4 76.42 53.90 -24.38
N ILE A 5 75.29 53.34 -23.90
CA ILE A 5 75.17 51.90 -23.66
C ILE A 5 73.79 51.44 -24.04
N ALA A 6 73.80 50.32 -24.76
CA ALA A 6 72.66 49.70 -25.45
C ALA A 6 71.70 49.01 -24.54
N ILE A 7 70.45 49.07 -24.93
CA ILE A 7 69.38 48.36 -24.31
C ILE A 7 69.18 47.01 -25.02
N LYS A 8 69.32 45.91 -24.29
CA LYS A 8 69.00 44.58 -24.79
C LYS A 8 67.55 44.26 -24.45
N ASN A 9 66.79 43.95 -25.49
CA ASN A 9 65.41 43.43 -25.40
C ASN A 9 65.45 42.10 -24.73
N ILE A 10 64.59 41.95 -23.70
CA ILE A 10 64.17 40.66 -23.11
C ILE A 10 62.73 40.44 -23.46
N ALA A 11 62.48 39.52 -24.36
CA ALA A 11 61.17 39.06 -24.75
C ALA A 11 60.54 38.33 -23.58
N LYS A 12 59.36 38.78 -23.14
CA LYS A 12 58.52 38.08 -22.16
C LYS A 12 57.71 37.07 -22.91
N TYR A 13 57.99 35.78 -22.69
CA TYR A 13 57.11 34.69 -23.09
C TYR A 13 55.99 34.64 -22.09
N SER A 14 54.79 35.02 -22.56
CA SER A 14 53.51 34.74 -21.82
C SER A 14 53.11 33.29 -22.03
N ILE A 15 53.23 32.47 -21.00
CA ILE A 15 52.70 31.11 -20.99
C ILE A 15 51.21 31.22 -20.69
N LEU A 16 50.41 31.01 -21.72
CA LEU A 16 48.94 30.90 -21.62
C LEU A 16 48.60 29.48 -21.14
N THR A 17 48.44 29.29 -19.85
CA THR A 17 47.96 28.04 -19.28
C THR A 17 46.46 27.93 -19.53
N TRP A 18 46.10 27.11 -20.49
CA TRP A 18 44.73 26.66 -20.74
C TRP A 18 44.29 25.73 -19.60
N GLY A 19 43.58 26.29 -18.65
CA GLY A 19 42.88 25.51 -17.63
C GLY A 19 41.70 24.78 -18.26
N ILE A 20 41.86 23.49 -18.57
CA ILE A 20 40.73 22.60 -18.90
C ILE A 20 39.96 22.36 -17.64
N GLY A 21 38.90 23.15 -17.43
CA GLY A 21 37.89 22.91 -16.41
C GLY A 21 37.09 21.66 -16.78
N ILE A 22 37.38 20.53 -16.12
CA ILE A 22 36.54 19.35 -16.15
C ILE A 22 35.27 19.69 -15.37
N PHE A 23 34.27 20.16 -16.11
CA PHE A 23 32.90 20.28 -15.59
C PHE A 23 32.37 18.86 -15.44
N GLY A 24 32.54 18.28 -14.25
CA GLY A 24 31.94 17.02 -13.87
C GLY A 24 30.43 17.17 -13.95
N LEU A 25 29.81 16.56 -14.97
CA LEU A 25 28.37 16.35 -15.05
C LEU A 25 27.99 15.44 -13.90
N ILE A 26 27.64 16.03 -12.77
CA ILE A 26 26.90 15.35 -11.71
C ILE A 26 25.51 15.12 -12.28
N SER A 27 25.30 13.99 -12.96
CA SER A 27 23.97 13.46 -13.24
C SER A 27 23.32 13.14 -11.89
N ALA A 28 22.65 14.11 -11.32
CA ALA A 28 21.72 13.87 -10.22
C ALA A 28 20.61 12.98 -10.81
N CYS A 29 20.73 11.66 -10.61
CA CYS A 29 19.62 10.76 -10.76
C CYS A 29 18.59 11.19 -9.71
N SER A 30 17.68 12.06 -10.10
CA SER A 30 16.46 12.31 -9.37
C SER A 30 15.66 11.02 -9.46
N GLU A 31 15.71 10.23 -8.41
CA GLU A 31 14.85 9.06 -8.23
C GLU A 31 13.42 9.60 -8.22
N GLN A 32 12.75 9.50 -9.35
CA GLN A 32 11.35 9.91 -9.47
C GLN A 32 10.54 9.05 -8.51
N LYS A 33 10.03 9.67 -7.44
CA LYS A 33 9.11 8.98 -6.53
C LYS A 33 7.96 8.42 -7.35
N PRO A 34 7.60 7.15 -7.18
CA PRO A 34 6.50 6.54 -7.89
C PRO A 34 5.21 7.33 -7.59
N SER A 35 4.48 7.67 -8.65
CA SER A 35 3.19 8.34 -8.53
C SER A 35 2.11 7.27 -8.47
N PHE A 36 1.56 7.04 -7.29
CA PHE A 36 0.44 6.13 -7.09
C PHE A 36 -0.89 6.79 -7.44
N SER A 37 -1.85 5.98 -7.90
CA SER A 37 -3.25 6.40 -8.08
C SER A 37 -3.98 6.49 -6.75
N SER A 38 -3.64 5.61 -5.82
CA SER A 38 -4.12 5.62 -4.43
C SER A 38 -3.43 6.70 -3.61
N ILE A 39 -3.99 7.03 -2.45
CA ILE A 39 -3.39 8.00 -1.52
C ILE A 39 -2.14 7.38 -0.91
N ASP A 40 -0.98 8.01 -1.13
CA ASP A 40 0.28 7.60 -0.49
C ASP A 40 0.26 8.00 0.98
N ILE A 41 0.30 6.99 1.85
CA ILE A 41 0.38 7.12 3.31
C ILE A 41 1.65 6.48 3.87
N THR A 42 2.69 6.39 3.04
CA THR A 42 3.98 5.83 3.44
C THR A 42 4.53 6.55 4.67
N GLY A 43 4.91 5.79 5.68
CA GLY A 43 5.44 6.34 6.94
C GLY A 43 4.37 6.75 7.94
N ALA A 44 3.09 6.46 7.68
CA ALA A 44 2.03 6.67 8.67
C ALA A 44 2.33 5.94 9.98
N ASP A 45 1.99 6.58 11.10
CA ASP A 45 2.21 6.06 12.46
C ASP A 45 1.08 5.15 12.97
N TYR A 46 0.11 4.83 12.12
CA TYR A 46 -1.06 4.00 12.36
C TYR A 46 -1.14 2.83 11.38
N ALA A 47 -2.09 1.89 11.60
CA ALA A 47 -2.32 0.72 10.74
C ALA A 47 -1.03 -0.08 10.49
N LYS A 48 -0.24 -0.33 11.55
CA LYS A 48 1.11 -0.93 11.41
C LYS A 48 1.09 -2.45 11.40
N ASP A 49 0.16 -3.07 12.10
CA ASP A 49 0.07 -4.52 12.24
C ASP A 49 -1.33 -4.95 12.68
N PHE A 50 -1.57 -6.24 12.65
CA PHE A 50 -2.71 -6.89 13.27
C PHE A 50 -2.29 -8.25 13.84
N ALA A 51 -3.00 -8.72 14.87
CA ALA A 51 -2.85 -10.05 15.44
C ALA A 51 -4.24 -10.59 15.77
N LEU A 52 -4.82 -11.37 14.85
CA LEU A 52 -6.21 -11.85 14.92
C LEU A 52 -6.29 -13.30 14.47
N THR A 53 -7.41 -13.96 14.73
CA THR A 53 -7.69 -15.31 14.23
C THR A 53 -8.42 -15.22 12.89
N ASP A 54 -8.04 -16.06 11.91
CA ASP A 54 -8.74 -16.14 10.63
C ASP A 54 -9.97 -17.08 10.71
N HIS A 55 -10.76 -17.09 9.64
CA HIS A 55 -11.95 -17.92 9.49
C HIS A 55 -11.66 -19.44 9.44
N ASN A 56 -10.39 -19.87 9.44
CA ASN A 56 -9.98 -21.25 9.59
C ASN A 56 -9.46 -21.56 11.00
N GLY A 57 -9.59 -20.62 11.95
CA GLY A 57 -9.12 -20.77 13.33
C GLY A 57 -7.60 -20.58 13.48
N GLN A 58 -6.90 -20.08 12.47
CA GLN A 58 -5.46 -19.89 12.52
C GLN A 58 -5.13 -18.48 13.01
N PRO A 59 -4.17 -18.31 13.94
CA PRO A 59 -3.66 -17.00 14.29
C PRO A 59 -2.94 -16.40 13.09
N ARG A 60 -3.20 -15.12 12.82
CA ARG A 60 -2.62 -14.36 11.71
C ARG A 60 -2.08 -13.04 12.17
N ARG A 61 -0.92 -12.71 11.61
CA ARG A 61 -0.27 -11.40 11.71
C ARG A 61 0.11 -10.91 10.32
N LEU A 62 0.35 -9.63 10.19
CA LEU A 62 0.75 -9.06 8.90
C LEU A 62 2.04 -9.70 8.36
N GLN A 63 3.00 -10.02 9.22
CA GLN A 63 4.26 -10.68 8.87
C GLN A 63 4.11 -12.07 8.23
N ASP A 64 2.98 -12.77 8.43
CA ASP A 64 2.70 -14.08 7.82
C ASP A 64 2.54 -13.97 6.30
N PHE A 65 2.36 -12.75 5.80
CA PHE A 65 2.23 -12.45 4.38
C PHE A 65 3.48 -11.79 3.78
N SER A 66 4.62 -11.91 4.44
CA SER A 66 5.90 -11.41 3.92
C SER A 66 6.14 -11.89 2.48
N GLY A 67 6.62 -11.01 1.61
CA GLY A 67 6.80 -11.26 0.18
C GLY A 67 5.55 -10.99 -0.68
N LYS A 68 4.39 -10.70 -0.05
CA LYS A 68 3.14 -10.34 -0.73
C LYS A 68 2.77 -8.89 -0.45
N VAL A 69 2.11 -8.27 -1.42
CA VAL A 69 1.34 -7.05 -1.17
C VAL A 69 0.03 -7.45 -0.50
N VAL A 70 -0.26 -6.85 0.66
CA VAL A 70 -1.49 -7.13 1.42
C VAL A 70 -2.46 -5.98 1.21
N VAL A 71 -3.72 -6.30 0.90
CA VAL A 71 -4.83 -5.33 0.86
C VAL A 71 -5.81 -5.70 1.95
N LEU A 72 -5.92 -4.85 2.98
CA LEU A 72 -6.80 -5.05 4.12
C LEU A 72 -8.03 -4.15 4.00
N PHE A 73 -9.20 -4.75 4.16
CA PHE A 73 -10.51 -4.09 4.06
C PHE A 73 -11.39 -4.45 5.27
N PHE A 74 -12.04 -3.44 5.87
CA PHE A 74 -13.05 -3.63 6.91
C PHE A 74 -14.42 -3.76 6.26
N GLY A 75 -15.18 -4.79 6.63
CA GLY A 75 -16.48 -5.06 6.03
C GLY A 75 -17.32 -6.04 6.83
N TYR A 76 -18.47 -6.45 6.28
CA TYR A 76 -19.32 -7.49 6.85
C TYR A 76 -20.07 -8.23 5.73
N THR A 77 -20.45 -9.49 5.97
CA THR A 77 -21.00 -10.36 4.91
C THR A 77 -22.38 -9.94 4.41
N GLN A 78 -23.17 -9.29 5.25
CA GLN A 78 -24.52 -8.82 4.90
C GLN A 78 -24.54 -7.40 4.30
N CYS A 79 -23.38 -6.85 3.93
CA CYS A 79 -23.31 -5.59 3.19
C CYS A 79 -23.87 -5.79 1.79
N PRO A 80 -24.85 -4.94 1.36
CA PRO A 80 -25.55 -5.17 0.10
C PRO A 80 -24.76 -4.75 -1.14
N ASP A 81 -23.68 -3.97 -1.00
CA ASP A 81 -23.01 -3.33 -2.15
C ASP A 81 -21.47 -3.25 -1.99
N VAL A 82 -20.98 -2.39 -1.11
CA VAL A 82 -19.55 -2.03 -1.02
C VAL A 82 -18.65 -3.24 -0.79
N CYS A 83 -19.01 -4.13 0.13
CA CYS A 83 -18.14 -5.24 0.52
C CYS A 83 -18.01 -6.30 -0.59
N PRO A 84 -19.10 -6.83 -1.19
CA PRO A 84 -18.97 -7.80 -2.27
C PRO A 84 -18.30 -7.18 -3.50
N THR A 85 -18.55 -5.91 -3.82
CA THR A 85 -17.89 -5.20 -4.92
C THR A 85 -16.39 -5.09 -4.69
N THR A 86 -15.96 -4.67 -3.51
CA THR A 86 -14.52 -4.57 -3.17
C THR A 86 -13.82 -5.94 -3.27
N MET A 87 -14.43 -6.99 -2.74
CA MET A 87 -13.85 -8.33 -2.79
C MET A 87 -13.79 -8.89 -4.23
N ALA A 88 -14.79 -8.61 -5.05
CA ALA A 88 -14.80 -8.97 -6.47
C ALA A 88 -13.72 -8.21 -7.26
N GLU A 89 -13.56 -6.89 -7.01
CA GLU A 89 -12.47 -6.10 -7.59
C GLU A 89 -11.09 -6.65 -7.20
N LEU A 90 -10.88 -7.06 -5.95
CA LEU A 90 -9.61 -7.67 -5.52
C LEU A 90 -9.34 -9.01 -6.23
N ALA A 91 -10.37 -9.81 -6.46
CA ALA A 91 -10.25 -11.04 -7.25
C ALA A 91 -9.91 -10.75 -8.73
N GLU A 92 -10.49 -9.69 -9.31
CA GLU A 92 -10.17 -9.22 -10.65
C GLU A 92 -8.73 -8.71 -10.72
N ILE A 93 -8.30 -7.88 -9.76
CA ILE A 93 -6.91 -7.39 -9.66
C ILE A 93 -5.94 -8.57 -9.63
N LYS A 94 -6.21 -9.60 -8.84
CA LYS A 94 -5.38 -10.80 -8.79
C LYS A 94 -5.22 -11.46 -10.16
N LYS A 95 -6.29 -11.53 -10.96
CA LYS A 95 -6.25 -12.01 -12.35
C LYS A 95 -5.46 -11.06 -13.26
N MET A 96 -5.64 -9.74 -13.12
CA MET A 96 -4.92 -8.73 -13.89
C MET A 96 -3.41 -8.73 -13.63
N LEU A 97 -2.98 -9.16 -12.45
CA LEU A 97 -1.57 -9.31 -12.09
C LEU A 97 -0.91 -10.54 -12.75
N GLY A 98 -1.68 -11.46 -13.31
CA GLY A 98 -1.14 -12.66 -13.96
C GLY A 98 -0.32 -13.54 -13.00
N THR A 99 0.93 -13.81 -13.34
CA THR A 99 1.86 -14.62 -12.52
C THR A 99 2.11 -14.00 -11.15
N ASP A 100 2.10 -12.67 -11.04
CA ASP A 100 2.26 -11.96 -9.77
C ASP A 100 1.00 -11.99 -8.90
N GLY A 101 -0.13 -12.48 -9.40
CA GLY A 101 -1.38 -12.58 -8.64
C GLY A 101 -1.25 -13.43 -7.36
N SER A 102 -0.35 -14.41 -7.34
CA SER A 102 -0.04 -15.20 -6.14
C SER A 102 0.64 -14.37 -5.02
N ARG A 103 1.18 -13.21 -5.38
CA ARG A 103 1.82 -12.25 -4.47
C ARG A 103 0.87 -11.16 -3.97
N LEU A 104 -0.42 -11.23 -4.31
CA LEU A 104 -1.48 -10.42 -3.71
C LEU A 104 -2.21 -11.23 -2.65
N GLN A 105 -2.35 -10.67 -1.45
CA GLN A 105 -3.17 -11.20 -0.38
C GLN A 105 -4.27 -10.22 -0.01
N ALA A 106 -5.52 -10.59 -0.22
CA ALA A 106 -6.65 -9.86 0.33
C ALA A 106 -6.96 -10.37 1.75
N VAL A 107 -7.17 -9.41 2.66
CA VAL A 107 -7.50 -9.63 4.06
C VAL A 107 -8.77 -8.86 4.37
N PHE A 108 -9.84 -9.57 4.67
CA PHE A 108 -11.11 -9.02 5.09
C PHE A 108 -11.17 -9.03 6.62
N VAL A 109 -11.50 -7.91 7.26
CA VAL A 109 -11.70 -7.83 8.71
C VAL A 109 -13.18 -7.59 8.96
N THR A 110 -13.87 -8.54 9.61
CA THR A 110 -15.29 -8.29 9.90
C THR A 110 -15.48 -7.21 10.95
N VAL A 111 -16.43 -6.31 10.68
CA VAL A 111 -16.91 -5.31 11.66
C VAL A 111 -18.21 -5.78 12.34
N ASP A 112 -18.67 -7.00 12.04
CA ASP A 112 -19.88 -7.59 12.60
C ASP A 112 -19.65 -9.05 13.07
N PRO A 113 -18.76 -9.28 14.01
CA PRO A 113 -18.44 -10.63 14.48
C PRO A 113 -19.64 -11.36 15.13
N ALA A 114 -20.73 -10.64 15.41
CA ALA A 114 -21.95 -11.25 15.94
C ALA A 114 -22.70 -12.09 14.88
N ARG A 115 -22.68 -11.68 13.60
CA ARG A 115 -23.31 -12.40 12.48
C ARG A 115 -22.29 -13.13 11.60
N ASP A 116 -21.10 -12.61 11.49
CA ASP A 116 -20.02 -13.11 10.64
C ASP A 116 -19.21 -14.18 11.39
N THR A 117 -19.82 -15.37 11.58
CA THR A 117 -19.08 -16.50 12.16
C THR A 117 -17.96 -16.99 11.23
N PRO A 118 -16.98 -17.75 11.72
CA PRO A 118 -15.94 -18.35 10.88
C PRO A 118 -16.50 -19.11 9.68
N GLU A 119 -17.58 -19.88 9.86
CA GLU A 119 -18.25 -20.66 8.82
C GLU A 119 -18.88 -19.74 7.75
N VAL A 120 -19.57 -18.68 8.18
CA VAL A 120 -20.19 -17.69 7.30
C VAL A 120 -19.11 -16.99 6.46
N LEU A 121 -18.04 -16.56 7.10
CA LEU A 121 -16.91 -15.90 6.40
C LEU A 121 -16.20 -16.86 5.45
N LYS A 122 -16.01 -18.11 5.81
CA LYS A 122 -15.43 -19.11 4.92
C LYS A 122 -16.29 -19.29 3.66
N ALA A 123 -17.60 -19.43 3.82
CA ALA A 123 -18.54 -19.53 2.71
C ALA A 123 -18.60 -18.27 1.87
N TYR A 124 -18.40 -17.10 2.46
CA TYR A 124 -18.35 -15.81 1.77
C TYR A 124 -17.08 -15.64 0.95
N MET A 125 -15.88 -15.90 1.53
CA MET A 125 -14.59 -15.70 0.88
C MET A 125 -14.42 -16.57 -0.36
N VAL A 126 -14.87 -17.82 -0.36
CA VAL A 126 -14.71 -18.76 -1.49
C VAL A 126 -15.39 -18.28 -2.78
N ASN A 127 -16.39 -17.39 -2.68
CA ASN A 127 -17.07 -16.81 -3.84
C ASN A 127 -16.18 -15.83 -4.64
N PHE A 128 -15.09 -15.34 -4.05
CA PHE A 128 -14.17 -14.41 -4.68
C PHE A 128 -12.86 -15.08 -5.06
N ASP A 129 -12.11 -15.55 -4.07
CA ASP A 129 -10.85 -16.30 -4.28
C ASP A 129 -10.57 -17.16 -3.04
N PRO A 130 -10.26 -18.46 -3.20
CA PRO A 130 -10.03 -19.37 -2.08
C PRO A 130 -8.77 -19.05 -1.24
N SER A 131 -7.87 -18.21 -1.75
CA SER A 131 -6.68 -17.76 -1.01
C SER A 131 -6.94 -16.50 -0.17
N PHE A 132 -8.08 -15.84 -0.34
CA PHE A 132 -8.44 -14.69 0.47
C PHE A 132 -8.80 -15.14 1.88
N ILE A 133 -8.44 -14.33 2.87
CA ILE A 133 -8.73 -14.64 4.26
C ILE A 133 -9.64 -13.59 4.87
N ALA A 134 -10.47 -14.03 5.81
CA ALA A 134 -11.22 -13.15 6.68
C ALA A 134 -10.73 -13.31 8.11
N LEU A 135 -10.57 -12.19 8.82
CA LEU A 135 -10.19 -12.12 10.23
C LEU A 135 -11.43 -11.91 11.08
N VAL A 136 -11.50 -12.63 12.18
CA VAL A 136 -12.66 -12.67 13.11
C VAL A 136 -12.22 -12.12 14.47
N PRO A 137 -12.23 -10.79 14.64
CA PRO A 137 -11.89 -10.20 15.93
C PRO A 137 -12.97 -10.43 16.98
N THR A 138 -12.60 -10.47 18.28
CA THR A 138 -13.56 -10.21 19.34
C THR A 138 -14.01 -8.74 19.30
N PRO A 139 -15.10 -8.35 19.96
CA PRO A 139 -15.53 -6.95 20.02
C PRO A 139 -14.42 -6.01 20.54
N GLU A 140 -13.65 -6.44 21.54
CA GLU A 140 -12.56 -5.67 22.13
C GLU A 140 -11.39 -5.54 21.16
N GLN A 141 -11.03 -6.62 20.46
CA GLN A 141 -10.00 -6.62 19.43
C GLN A 141 -10.39 -5.73 18.24
N LEU A 142 -11.69 -5.78 17.83
CA LEU A 142 -12.21 -4.94 16.77
C LEU A 142 -12.11 -3.45 17.15
N ALA A 143 -12.53 -3.09 18.37
CA ALA A 143 -12.45 -1.71 18.83
C ALA A 143 -11.01 -1.18 18.87
N ALA A 144 -10.08 -1.99 19.36
CA ALA A 144 -8.65 -1.64 19.39
C ALA A 144 -8.08 -1.48 17.99
N LEU A 145 -8.36 -2.45 17.09
CA LEU A 145 -7.89 -2.42 15.71
C LEU A 145 -8.45 -1.24 14.94
N ALA A 146 -9.76 -0.99 15.02
CA ALA A 146 -10.41 0.12 14.35
C ALA A 146 -9.83 1.47 14.80
N LYS A 147 -9.52 1.63 16.08
CA LYS A 147 -8.84 2.82 16.61
C LYS A 147 -7.43 2.97 16.02
N ASP A 148 -6.63 1.89 15.96
CA ASP A 148 -5.29 1.91 15.37
C ASP A 148 -5.34 2.24 13.89
N TYR A 149 -6.30 1.68 13.15
CA TYR A 149 -6.50 1.91 11.73
C TYR A 149 -7.20 3.23 11.41
N LYS A 150 -7.65 4.00 12.41
CA LYS A 150 -8.52 5.18 12.23
C LYS A 150 -9.76 4.85 11.39
N ALA A 151 -10.20 3.60 11.47
CA ALA A 151 -11.36 3.08 10.77
C ALA A 151 -12.63 3.32 11.61
N TYR A 152 -13.68 3.77 10.95
CA TYR A 152 -14.98 3.96 11.57
C TYR A 152 -15.85 2.72 11.36
N TYR A 153 -16.59 2.31 12.36
CA TYR A 153 -17.72 1.38 12.21
C TYR A 153 -18.80 1.69 13.24
N LYS A 154 -20.05 1.46 12.89
CA LYS A 154 -21.21 1.66 13.77
C LYS A 154 -22.37 0.79 13.33
N LYS A 155 -23.01 0.15 14.27
CA LYS A 155 -24.28 -0.53 14.05
C LYS A 155 -25.39 0.51 13.85
N SER A 156 -26.16 0.37 12.77
CA SER A 156 -27.34 1.16 12.45
C SER A 156 -28.57 0.28 12.53
N GLU A 157 -29.46 0.58 13.49
CA GLU A 157 -30.62 -0.23 13.77
C GLU A 157 -31.58 -0.26 12.58
N GLY A 158 -32.04 -1.45 12.23
CA GLY A 158 -33.09 -1.68 11.23
C GLY A 158 -34.50 -1.73 11.83
N LYS A 159 -35.48 -2.13 11.02
CA LYS A 159 -36.87 -2.28 11.46
C LYS A 159 -37.06 -3.40 12.46
N THR A 160 -36.15 -4.36 12.52
CA THR A 160 -36.12 -5.47 13.49
C THR A 160 -34.73 -5.64 14.04
N ALA A 161 -34.57 -6.31 15.17
CA ALA A 161 -33.26 -6.58 15.77
C ALA A 161 -32.31 -7.35 14.84
N ALA A 162 -32.84 -8.11 13.87
CA ALA A 162 -32.07 -8.89 12.91
C ALA A 162 -31.75 -8.10 11.62
N SER A 163 -32.43 -6.96 11.36
CA SER A 163 -32.32 -6.21 10.10
C SER A 163 -31.38 -4.98 10.18
N TYR A 164 -30.45 -4.96 11.12
CA TYR A 164 -29.48 -3.87 11.25
C TYR A 164 -28.43 -3.91 10.15
N THR A 165 -27.83 -2.76 9.86
CA THR A 165 -26.67 -2.60 8.99
C THR A 165 -25.45 -2.13 9.79
N MET A 166 -24.26 -2.25 9.20
CA MET A 166 -23.04 -1.70 9.74
C MET A 166 -22.54 -0.57 8.83
N ASP A 167 -22.56 0.64 9.35
CA ASP A 167 -21.85 1.75 8.69
C ASP A 167 -20.36 1.58 8.98
N HIS A 168 -19.52 1.65 7.94
CA HIS A 168 -18.07 1.49 8.11
C HIS A 168 -17.27 2.23 7.06
N SER A 169 -15.98 2.44 7.34
CA SER A 169 -15.02 2.99 6.38
C SER A 169 -14.90 2.09 5.16
N ALA A 170 -15.09 2.66 3.96
CA ALA A 170 -15.14 1.93 2.69
C ALA A 170 -13.79 1.88 1.95
N GLY A 171 -12.71 2.35 2.56
CA GLY A 171 -11.37 2.30 1.95
C GLY A 171 -10.57 1.09 2.38
N SER A 172 -9.55 0.75 1.60
CA SER A 172 -8.64 -0.36 1.89
C SER A 172 -7.22 0.14 2.15
N TYR A 173 -6.53 -0.55 3.04
CA TYR A 173 -5.13 -0.30 3.41
C TYR A 173 -4.22 -1.24 2.64
N VAL A 174 -3.18 -0.70 2.01
CA VAL A 174 -2.26 -1.47 1.17
C VAL A 174 -0.87 -1.48 1.78
N TYR A 175 -0.35 -2.67 2.00
CA TYR A 175 0.99 -2.90 2.54
C TYR A 175 1.90 -3.45 1.44
N ASP A 176 3.16 -3.05 1.49
CA ASP A 176 4.17 -3.62 0.59
C ASP A 176 4.60 -5.03 1.03
N THR A 177 5.49 -5.63 0.27
CA THR A 177 5.99 -7.00 0.51
C THR A 177 6.82 -7.15 1.80
N GLN A 178 7.16 -6.04 2.45
CA GLN A 178 7.83 -6.02 3.76
C GLN A 178 6.84 -5.79 4.91
N GLY A 179 5.52 -5.71 4.61
CA GLY A 179 4.49 -5.42 5.61
C GLY A 179 4.47 -3.96 6.06
N LYS A 180 5.04 -3.03 5.31
CA LYS A 180 4.96 -1.60 5.61
C LYS A 180 3.73 -1.00 4.96
N ILE A 181 3.00 -0.18 5.72
CA ILE A 181 1.85 0.55 5.19
C ILE A 181 2.32 1.53 4.11
N ARG A 182 1.64 1.52 2.96
CA ARG A 182 2.01 2.33 1.81
C ARG A 182 0.87 3.17 1.28
N LEU A 183 -0.30 2.57 1.04
CA LEU A 183 -1.38 3.26 0.35
C LEU A 183 -2.71 3.09 1.08
N PHE A 184 -3.58 4.07 0.87
CA PHE A 184 -5.00 3.98 1.18
C PHE A 184 -5.80 4.19 -0.11
N THR A 185 -6.55 3.18 -0.53
CA THR A 185 -7.40 3.26 -1.72
C THR A 185 -8.86 3.47 -1.32
N ARG A 186 -9.55 4.33 -2.05
CA ARG A 186 -10.98 4.61 -1.82
C ARG A 186 -11.84 3.64 -2.62
N TYR A 187 -13.01 3.31 -2.09
CA TYR A 187 -14.04 2.61 -2.83
C TYR A 187 -14.43 3.37 -4.11
N GLY A 188 -14.72 2.64 -5.18
CA GLY A 188 -15.18 3.22 -6.45
C GLY A 188 -14.06 3.72 -7.38
N SER A 189 -12.80 3.49 -7.03
CA SER A 189 -11.67 3.78 -7.93
C SER A 189 -11.54 2.77 -9.09
N GLY A 190 -12.21 1.64 -8.99
CA GLY A 190 -12.13 0.52 -9.92
C GLY A 190 -10.84 -0.30 -9.78
N PRO A 191 -10.77 -1.48 -10.40
CA PRO A 191 -9.66 -2.42 -10.19
C PRO A 191 -8.35 -1.98 -10.85
N LYS A 192 -8.39 -1.32 -12.01
CA LYS A 192 -7.16 -1.03 -12.77
C LYS A 192 -6.18 -0.09 -12.05
N PRO A 193 -6.56 1.04 -11.46
CA PRO A 193 -5.64 1.92 -10.74
C PRO A 193 -4.93 1.20 -9.61
N LEU A 194 -5.65 0.43 -8.79
CA LEU A 194 -5.06 -0.33 -7.70
C LEU A 194 -4.17 -1.48 -8.20
N ALA A 195 -4.51 -2.13 -9.31
CA ALA A 195 -3.65 -3.14 -9.92
C ALA A 195 -2.30 -2.55 -10.37
N ASP A 196 -2.31 -1.35 -10.94
CA ASP A 196 -1.09 -0.66 -11.36
C ASP A 196 -0.24 -0.25 -10.15
N ASP A 197 -0.86 0.27 -9.08
CA ASP A 197 -0.20 0.57 -7.81
C ASP A 197 0.46 -0.67 -7.19
N ILE A 198 -0.26 -1.80 -7.16
CA ILE A 198 0.27 -3.07 -6.65
C ILE A 198 1.47 -3.56 -7.47
N ARG A 199 1.43 -3.46 -8.81
CA ARG A 199 2.59 -3.77 -9.66
C ARG A 199 3.82 -2.93 -9.32
N MET A 200 3.62 -1.65 -9.02
CA MET A 200 4.72 -0.77 -8.60
C MET A 200 5.29 -1.22 -7.25
N LEU A 201 4.45 -1.57 -6.27
CA LEU A 201 4.91 -2.06 -4.97
C LEU A 201 5.66 -3.40 -5.09
N LEU A 202 5.20 -4.31 -5.96
CA LEU A 202 5.85 -5.59 -6.20
C LEU A 202 7.24 -5.44 -6.85
N LYS A 203 7.43 -4.42 -7.72
CA LYS A 203 8.72 -4.10 -8.36
C LYS A 203 9.72 -3.45 -7.41
N GLN A 204 9.27 -2.67 -6.41
CA GLN A 204 10.14 -2.04 -5.42
C GLN A 204 10.78 -3.03 -4.44
N ALA A 205 10.31 -4.26 -4.42
CA ALA A 205 10.76 -5.35 -3.55
C ALA A 205 11.78 -6.30 -4.21
N ALA A 206 12.13 -6.05 -5.48
CA ALA A 206 13.04 -6.88 -6.27
C ALA A 206 14.51 -6.43 -6.12
#